data_047a7570d1240130879b6946c3ddf9b3
#
_entry.id   047a7570d1240130879b6946c3ddf9b3
#
_cell.length_a   1.000
_cell.length_b   1.000
_cell.length_c   1.000
_cell.angle_alpha   90.00
_cell.angle_beta   90.00
_cell.angle_gamma   90.00
#
_symmetry.space_group_name_H-M   'P 1'
#
loop_
_entity.id
_entity.type
_entity.pdbx_description
1 polymer ?
#
loop_
_entity_poly.entity_id
_entity_poly.type
_entity_poly.pdbx_seq_one_letter_code
_entity_poly.pdbx_strand_id
1 'polypeptide(L)'
;MLPIGYLIRNLLRRRIRTFVTIGGVAATTLLVIAMSAFADGMHQAAVGNERHDVIYLLGSSAEVDLVRSVVTRGHAEVAAAAAPGVLERDGIRAASVELHIATRNGKQVGLVRGVTESSYLVHDQVTVTAGREPRGHNEVMVGALAAARMGLSDDEVAIGQTIPIERQPFTIVGHFAAPSTVYEAELWVRLPDIMLATKREDVSCVALRLEDPTDTDALEKQVRLFAARRVDLEIDAVPEPVMMRQLASSLTPIAALARWMAIMAVIAGAFACANTMFAAVLARTRELATLRALGYSPITVAVGLIQESLLVAFLGGAIGTLVALGVGAFSLRYPMGALLLEADLYSRAIGLGAALASGLLGGIVPAVRAVRIPLVEAIGGRA
;
A
#
# COMPACT_ATOMS: atom_id res chain seq x y z
N MET A 1 4.55 -5.07 -45.18
CA MET A 1 3.69 -4.60 -44.06
C MET A 1 2.39 -4.08 -44.66
N LEU A 2 1.25 -4.37 -44.04
CA LEU A 2 -0.02 -3.79 -44.46
C LEU A 2 -0.07 -2.30 -44.09
N PRO A 3 -0.65 -1.40 -44.95
CA PRO A 3 -0.73 0.03 -44.66
C PRO A 3 -1.59 0.29 -43.40
N ILE A 4 -1.15 1.18 -42.52
CA ILE A 4 -1.86 1.55 -41.28
C ILE A 4 -3.29 2.03 -41.60
N GLY A 5 -3.49 2.74 -42.69
CA GLY A 5 -4.82 3.19 -43.15
C GLY A 5 -5.79 2.04 -43.42
N TYR A 6 -5.31 0.88 -43.86
CA TYR A 6 -6.14 -0.31 -44.03
C TYR A 6 -6.59 -0.86 -42.66
N LEU A 7 -5.69 -0.89 -41.66
CA LEU A 7 -6.01 -1.36 -40.32
C LEU A 7 -7.08 -0.47 -39.65
N ILE A 8 -6.93 0.86 -39.75
CA ILE A 8 -7.89 1.81 -39.16
C ILE A 8 -9.27 1.69 -39.83
N ARG A 9 -9.32 1.65 -41.17
CA ARG A 9 -10.60 1.50 -41.94
C ARG A 9 -11.29 0.19 -41.56
N ASN A 10 -10.53 -0.83 -41.28
CA ASN A 10 -10.99 -2.14 -40.89
C ASN A 10 -11.62 -2.17 -39.50
N LEU A 11 -10.99 -1.51 -38.51
CA LEU A 11 -11.54 -1.33 -37.15
C LEU A 11 -12.86 -0.56 -37.18
N LEU A 12 -12.97 0.48 -38.02
CA LEU A 12 -14.18 1.31 -38.15
C LEU A 12 -15.38 0.62 -38.84
N ARG A 13 -15.11 -0.44 -39.61
CA ARG A 13 -16.17 -1.20 -40.32
C ARG A 13 -17.06 -2.03 -39.37
N ARG A 14 -16.54 -2.41 -38.18
CA ARG A 14 -17.29 -3.19 -37.17
C ARG A 14 -17.25 -2.51 -35.81
N ARG A 15 -17.84 -1.30 -35.76
CA ARG A 15 -17.75 -0.35 -34.64
C ARG A 15 -18.06 -0.99 -33.27
N ILE A 16 -19.22 -1.66 -33.15
CA ILE A 16 -19.72 -2.21 -31.88
C ILE A 16 -18.67 -3.18 -31.28
N ARG A 17 -18.16 -4.09 -32.09
CA ARG A 17 -17.19 -5.08 -31.62
C ARG A 17 -15.84 -4.45 -31.22
N THR A 18 -15.36 -3.52 -32.03
CA THR A 18 -14.13 -2.77 -31.74
C THR A 18 -14.27 -1.99 -30.44
N PHE A 19 -15.42 -1.29 -30.24
CA PHE A 19 -15.67 -0.57 -28.98
C PHE A 19 -15.76 -1.50 -27.77
N VAL A 20 -16.42 -2.64 -27.87
CA VAL A 20 -16.50 -3.63 -26.78
C VAL A 20 -15.11 -4.16 -26.43
N THR A 21 -14.25 -4.44 -27.43
CA THR A 21 -12.89 -4.91 -27.16
C THR A 21 -12.03 -3.82 -26.54
N ILE A 22 -12.08 -2.59 -27.07
CA ILE A 22 -11.36 -1.44 -26.49
C ILE A 22 -11.83 -1.21 -25.06
N GLY A 23 -13.13 -1.23 -24.79
CA GLY A 23 -13.69 -1.09 -23.44
C GLY A 23 -13.24 -2.19 -22.49
N GLY A 24 -13.23 -3.43 -22.96
CA GLY A 24 -12.72 -4.56 -22.17
C GLY A 24 -11.23 -4.43 -21.82
N VAL A 25 -10.39 -4.04 -22.79
CA VAL A 25 -8.98 -3.78 -22.55
C VAL A 25 -8.79 -2.57 -21.62
N ALA A 26 -9.58 -1.50 -21.80
CA ALA A 26 -9.53 -0.33 -20.91
C ALA A 26 -9.87 -0.69 -19.45
N ALA A 27 -10.92 -1.51 -19.25
CA ALA A 27 -11.28 -2.00 -17.93
C ALA A 27 -10.19 -2.88 -17.30
N THR A 28 -9.59 -3.79 -18.10
CA THR A 28 -8.46 -4.61 -17.66
C THR A 28 -7.27 -3.74 -17.27
N THR A 29 -6.93 -2.74 -18.09
CA THR A 29 -5.82 -1.81 -17.82
C THR A 29 -6.05 -1.04 -16.52
N LEU A 30 -7.28 -0.49 -16.35
CA LEU A 30 -7.65 0.23 -15.14
C LEU A 30 -7.53 -0.68 -13.89
N LEU A 31 -7.99 -1.93 -13.98
CA LEU A 31 -7.86 -2.89 -12.89
C LEU A 31 -6.40 -3.19 -12.55
N VAL A 32 -5.54 -3.38 -13.57
CA VAL A 32 -4.10 -3.61 -13.34
C VAL A 32 -3.45 -2.41 -12.68
N ILE A 33 -3.76 -1.18 -13.14
CA ILE A 33 -3.25 0.05 -12.52
C ILE A 33 -3.73 0.14 -11.06
N ALA A 34 -5.01 -0.10 -10.80
CA ALA A 34 -5.58 -0.04 -9.46
C ALA A 34 -4.95 -1.08 -8.51
N MET A 35 -4.72 -2.31 -8.98
CA MET A 35 -4.07 -3.36 -8.17
C MET A 35 -2.59 -3.07 -7.93
N SER A 36 -1.88 -2.49 -8.92
CA SER A 36 -0.49 -2.04 -8.74
C SER A 36 -0.43 -0.90 -7.73
N ALA A 37 -1.21 0.15 -7.91
CA ALA A 37 -1.28 1.29 -6.99
C ALA A 37 -1.67 0.85 -5.56
N PHE A 38 -2.56 -0.13 -5.43
CA PHE A 38 -2.93 -0.70 -4.13
C PHE A 38 -1.74 -1.44 -3.48
N ALA A 39 -1.03 -2.30 -4.24
CA ALA A 39 0.11 -3.03 -3.72
C ALA A 39 1.26 -2.09 -3.31
N ASP A 40 1.51 -1.06 -4.12
CA ASP A 40 2.54 -0.05 -3.85
C ASP A 40 2.13 0.87 -2.68
N GLY A 41 0.87 1.28 -2.61
CA GLY A 41 0.33 2.04 -1.48
C GLY A 41 0.44 1.27 -0.16
N MET A 42 0.15 -0.04 -0.16
CA MET A 42 0.36 -0.88 1.03
C MET A 42 1.83 -0.96 1.44
N HIS A 43 2.73 -1.08 0.47
CA HIS A 43 4.16 -1.08 0.75
C HIS A 43 4.62 0.27 1.33
N GLN A 44 4.20 1.38 0.73
CA GLN A 44 4.52 2.73 1.21
C GLN A 44 3.94 3.02 2.60
N ALA A 45 2.71 2.60 2.86
CA ALA A 45 2.09 2.76 4.19
C ALA A 45 2.83 1.98 5.29
N ALA A 46 3.53 0.89 4.91
CA ALA A 46 4.28 0.07 5.84
C ALA A 46 5.74 0.51 6.03
N VAL A 47 6.36 1.12 5.01
CA VAL A 47 7.81 1.39 4.96
C VAL A 47 8.12 2.86 4.64
N GLY A 48 7.12 3.63 4.17
CA GLY A 48 7.34 4.94 3.54
C GLY A 48 7.86 6.06 4.45
N ASN A 49 7.81 5.89 5.77
CA ASN A 49 8.25 6.90 6.75
C ASN A 49 9.13 6.28 7.86
N GLU A 50 9.93 5.27 7.51
CA GLU A 50 10.89 4.68 8.44
C GLU A 50 11.89 5.74 8.93
N ARG A 51 12.05 5.82 10.24
CA ARG A 51 13.06 6.67 10.85
C ARG A 51 14.27 5.84 11.22
N HIS A 52 15.40 6.19 10.66
CA HIS A 52 16.67 5.55 10.97
C HIS A 52 17.29 6.07 12.28
N ASP A 53 16.81 7.22 12.78
CA ASP A 53 17.28 7.84 14.02
C ASP A 53 16.44 7.44 15.25
N VAL A 54 15.49 6.50 15.12
CA VAL A 54 14.67 6.00 16.24
C VAL A 54 14.95 4.52 16.51
N ILE A 55 15.19 4.20 17.78
CA ILE A 55 15.40 2.83 18.26
C ILE A 55 14.46 2.56 19.44
N TYR A 56 13.82 1.40 19.41
CA TYR A 56 13.00 0.91 20.52
C TYR A 56 13.77 -0.11 21.34
N LEU A 57 13.78 0.07 22.66
CA LEU A 57 14.20 -0.95 23.60
C LEU A 57 12.96 -1.73 24.04
N LEU A 58 12.86 -2.96 23.60
CA LEU A 58 11.75 -3.88 23.89
C LEU A 58 12.19 -4.91 24.93
N GLY A 59 11.24 -5.53 25.60
CA GLY A 59 11.52 -6.71 26.42
C GLY A 59 12.07 -7.85 25.57
N SER A 60 13.07 -8.57 26.04
CA SER A 60 13.81 -9.61 25.29
C SER A 60 12.93 -10.77 24.80
N SER A 61 11.72 -10.93 25.34
CA SER A 61 10.73 -11.93 24.92
C SER A 61 9.70 -11.42 23.90
N ALA A 62 9.81 -10.17 23.44
CA ALA A 62 8.75 -9.49 22.70
C ALA A 62 8.65 -9.82 21.20
N GLU A 63 9.63 -10.53 20.62
CA GLU A 63 9.65 -10.87 19.17
C GLU A 63 9.30 -9.69 18.25
N VAL A 64 9.77 -8.46 18.59
CA VAL A 64 9.52 -7.21 17.83
C VAL A 64 8.04 -6.76 17.84
N ASP A 65 7.26 -7.09 18.87
CA ASP A 65 5.87 -6.66 19.04
C ASP A 65 5.72 -5.68 20.22
N LEU A 66 5.39 -4.42 19.93
CA LEU A 66 5.21 -3.36 20.95
C LEU A 66 4.08 -3.66 21.95
N VAL A 67 3.00 -4.28 21.50
CA VAL A 67 1.83 -4.55 22.36
C VAL A 67 2.11 -5.74 23.29
N ARG A 68 2.91 -6.69 22.82
CA ARG A 68 3.32 -7.88 23.60
C ARG A 68 4.56 -7.65 24.45
N SER A 69 5.31 -6.61 24.12
CA SER A 69 6.51 -6.27 24.86
C SER A 69 6.17 -5.87 26.30
N VAL A 70 6.96 -6.39 27.24
CA VAL A 70 6.83 -6.11 28.67
C VAL A 70 8.21 -5.83 29.21
N VAL A 71 8.39 -4.62 29.75
CA VAL A 71 9.60 -4.16 30.43
C VAL A 71 9.21 -3.64 31.80
N THR A 72 9.86 -4.07 32.83
CA THR A 72 9.64 -3.51 34.18
C THR A 72 9.90 -2.01 34.15
N ARG A 73 9.01 -1.20 34.72
CA ARG A 73 9.11 0.26 34.69
C ARG A 73 10.46 0.77 35.17
N GLY A 74 10.98 0.22 36.28
CA GLY A 74 12.29 0.61 36.79
C GLY A 74 13.44 0.32 35.81
N HIS A 75 13.39 -0.81 35.09
CA HIS A 75 14.38 -1.14 34.06
C HIS A 75 14.27 -0.19 32.87
N ALA A 76 13.03 0.17 32.46
CA ALA A 76 12.79 1.13 31.39
C ALA A 76 13.32 2.53 31.74
N GLU A 77 13.07 3.02 32.97
CA GLU A 77 13.58 4.31 33.44
C GLU A 77 15.12 4.34 33.49
N VAL A 78 15.76 3.27 33.96
CA VAL A 78 17.23 3.12 33.94
C VAL A 78 17.75 3.08 32.52
N ALA A 79 17.09 2.34 31.61
CA ALA A 79 17.48 2.26 30.21
C ALA A 79 17.34 3.61 29.50
N ALA A 80 16.24 4.35 29.73
CA ALA A 80 16.03 5.68 29.19
C ALA A 80 17.10 6.69 29.63
N ALA A 81 17.52 6.60 30.90
CA ALA A 81 18.53 7.49 31.47
C ALA A 81 19.97 7.16 31.00
N ALA A 82 20.28 5.86 30.79
CA ALA A 82 21.66 5.39 30.57
C ALA A 82 21.97 5.05 29.10
N ALA A 83 20.99 4.99 28.20
CA ALA A 83 21.22 4.67 26.79
C ALA A 83 22.18 5.70 26.14
N PRO A 84 23.20 5.25 25.39
CA PRO A 84 24.15 6.17 24.74
C PRO A 84 23.57 6.80 23.46
N GLY A 85 24.14 7.95 23.04
CA GLY A 85 23.85 8.58 21.75
C GLY A 85 22.43 9.10 21.56
N VAL A 86 21.73 9.36 22.66
CA VAL A 86 20.34 9.86 22.65
C VAL A 86 20.35 11.38 22.56
N LEU A 87 19.55 11.92 21.61
CA LEU A 87 19.34 13.36 21.44
C LEU A 87 18.90 14.02 22.76
N GLU A 88 19.51 15.16 23.06
CA GLU A 88 19.11 16.01 24.17
C GLU A 88 18.82 17.42 23.65
N ARG A 89 17.66 17.95 23.99
CA ARG A 89 17.25 19.31 23.65
C ARG A 89 16.64 20.00 24.87
N ASP A 90 17.11 21.20 25.18
CA ASP A 90 16.66 22.01 26.32
C ASP A 90 16.72 21.27 27.67
N GLY A 91 17.71 20.38 27.85
CA GLY A 91 17.88 19.56 29.05
C GLY A 91 16.93 18.35 29.13
N ILE A 92 16.13 18.09 28.09
CA ILE A 92 15.25 16.92 28.01
C ILE A 92 15.87 15.91 27.03
N ARG A 93 16.08 14.68 27.52
CA ARG A 93 16.52 13.58 26.69
C ARG A 93 15.35 13.05 25.85
N ALA A 94 15.59 12.82 24.58
CA ALA A 94 14.64 12.17 23.68
C ALA A 94 14.58 10.65 23.91
N ALA A 95 14.22 10.27 25.13
CA ALA A 95 14.04 8.90 25.58
C ALA A 95 12.67 8.80 26.28
N SER A 96 11.72 8.16 25.62
CA SER A 96 10.33 8.05 26.05
C SER A 96 10.02 6.66 26.53
N VAL A 97 9.55 6.55 27.78
CA VAL A 97 9.00 5.30 28.32
C VAL A 97 7.53 5.23 27.90
N GLU A 98 7.15 4.17 27.23
CA GLU A 98 5.83 4.07 26.59
C GLU A 98 5.10 2.76 26.91
N LEU A 99 3.78 2.86 27.07
CA LEU A 99 2.89 1.71 27.22
C LEU A 99 1.94 1.62 26.02
N HIS A 100 1.99 0.52 25.30
CA HIS A 100 1.13 0.25 24.14
C HIS A 100 0.07 -0.77 24.52
N ILE A 101 -1.19 -0.41 24.33
CA ILE A 101 -2.31 -1.32 24.57
C ILE A 101 -3.29 -1.32 23.40
N ALA A 102 -3.97 -2.45 23.23
CA ALA A 102 -5.10 -2.56 22.33
C ALA A 102 -6.39 -2.42 23.15
N THR A 103 -7.18 -1.38 22.92
CA THR A 103 -8.51 -1.20 23.51
C THR A 103 -9.62 -1.59 22.53
N ARG A 104 -10.78 -1.96 23.02
CA ARG A 104 -11.89 -2.40 22.17
C ARG A 104 -13.08 -1.44 22.28
N ASN A 105 -13.60 -1.05 21.11
CA ASN A 105 -14.89 -0.41 20.97
C ASN A 105 -15.81 -1.33 20.16
N GLY A 106 -16.70 -2.08 20.82
CA GLY A 106 -17.49 -3.11 20.16
C GLY A 106 -16.62 -4.19 19.49
N LYS A 107 -16.71 -4.28 18.15
CA LYS A 107 -15.89 -5.21 17.35
C LYS A 107 -14.56 -4.60 16.86
N GLN A 108 -14.41 -3.30 16.98
CA GLN A 108 -13.23 -2.56 16.50
C GLN A 108 -12.14 -2.53 17.58
N VAL A 109 -10.90 -2.49 17.13
CA VAL A 109 -9.72 -2.44 18.00
C VAL A 109 -9.00 -1.12 17.79
N GLY A 110 -8.96 -0.28 18.82
CA GLY A 110 -8.12 0.92 18.88
C GLY A 110 -6.74 0.60 19.48
N LEU A 111 -5.76 1.43 19.17
CA LEU A 111 -4.47 1.43 19.86
C LEU A 111 -4.37 2.66 20.74
N VAL A 112 -3.91 2.46 21.95
CA VAL A 112 -3.64 3.53 22.92
C VAL A 112 -2.16 3.50 23.26
N ARG A 113 -1.53 4.65 23.16
CA ARG A 113 -0.15 4.88 23.57
C ARG A 113 -0.12 5.75 24.82
N GLY A 114 0.43 5.22 25.89
CA GLY A 114 0.79 5.97 27.08
C GLY A 114 2.12 6.69 26.84
N VAL A 115 2.11 8.01 26.85
CA VAL A 115 3.24 8.85 26.49
C VAL A 115 3.77 9.65 27.67
N THR A 116 5.06 10.00 27.59
CA THR A 116 5.73 10.94 28.48
C THR A 116 5.97 12.27 27.75
N GLU A 117 6.44 13.29 28.43
CA GLU A 117 6.77 14.58 27.82
C GLU A 117 7.87 14.43 26.75
N SER A 118 8.83 13.55 26.97
CA SER A 118 9.89 13.23 26.01
C SER A 118 9.41 12.54 24.72
N SER A 119 8.18 11.98 24.71
CA SER A 119 7.62 11.33 23.52
C SER A 119 7.52 12.28 22.32
N TYR A 120 7.21 13.55 22.57
CA TYR A 120 7.11 14.58 21.52
C TYR A 120 8.47 14.97 20.92
N LEU A 121 9.57 14.71 21.63
CA LEU A 121 10.91 14.84 21.06
C LEU A 121 11.33 13.62 20.25
N VAL A 122 10.89 12.45 20.67
CA VAL A 122 11.15 11.19 19.93
C VAL A 122 10.33 11.17 18.66
N HIS A 123 9.03 11.43 18.77
CA HIS A 123 8.06 11.38 17.67
C HIS A 123 7.70 12.79 17.16
N ASP A 124 8.68 13.55 16.70
CA ASP A 124 8.53 14.94 16.23
C ASP A 124 7.65 15.10 14.98
N GLN A 125 7.28 13.99 14.33
CA GLN A 125 6.32 13.96 13.23
C GLN A 125 4.89 14.21 13.72
N VAL A 126 4.62 14.04 15.02
CA VAL A 126 3.32 14.26 15.61
C VAL A 126 3.09 15.76 15.81
N THR A 127 2.11 16.29 15.10
CA THR A 127 1.73 17.71 15.18
C THR A 127 0.30 17.85 15.67
N VAL A 128 0.10 18.69 16.70
CA VAL A 128 -1.25 19.00 17.21
C VAL A 128 -1.99 19.86 16.18
N THR A 129 -3.11 19.36 15.67
CA THR A 129 -3.93 20.03 14.64
C THR A 129 -5.07 20.85 15.25
N ALA A 130 -5.58 20.42 16.40
CA ALA A 130 -6.63 21.13 17.14
C ALA A 130 -6.52 20.83 18.65
N GLY A 131 -6.91 21.80 19.49
CA GLY A 131 -6.84 21.65 20.93
C GLY A 131 -5.42 21.67 21.48
N ARG A 132 -5.09 20.74 22.35
CA ARG A 132 -3.80 20.68 23.06
C ARG A 132 -3.39 19.24 23.40
N GLU A 133 -2.16 19.08 23.83
CA GLU A 133 -1.64 17.84 24.42
C GLU A 133 -2.33 17.51 25.76
N PRO A 134 -2.44 16.21 26.12
CA PRO A 134 -2.92 15.76 27.41
C PRO A 134 -1.99 16.21 28.56
N ARG A 135 -2.51 17.00 29.49
CA ARG A 135 -1.77 17.48 30.69
C ARG A 135 -2.47 17.12 32.01
N GLY A 136 -3.79 17.02 31.96
CA GLY A 136 -4.63 16.64 33.08
C GLY A 136 -4.84 15.14 33.21
N HIS A 137 -5.53 14.71 34.26
CA HIS A 137 -5.92 13.32 34.45
C HIS A 137 -6.99 12.87 33.46
N ASN A 138 -6.87 11.66 32.95
CA ASN A 138 -7.84 11.07 32.01
C ASN A 138 -8.11 11.95 30.78
N GLU A 139 -7.08 12.59 30.27
CA GLU A 139 -7.13 13.33 29.00
C GLU A 139 -6.55 12.48 27.88
N VAL A 140 -7.13 12.60 26.70
CA VAL A 140 -6.70 11.88 25.49
C VAL A 140 -6.60 12.83 24.30
N MET A 141 -5.57 12.61 23.47
CA MET A 141 -5.41 13.22 22.16
C MET A 141 -5.64 12.15 21.09
N VAL A 142 -6.42 12.49 20.07
CA VAL A 142 -6.92 11.55 19.05
C VAL A 142 -6.18 11.77 17.75
N GLY A 143 -5.57 10.72 17.21
CA GLY A 143 -4.94 10.76 15.88
C GLY A 143 -5.96 10.85 14.76
N ALA A 144 -5.58 11.44 13.64
CA ALA A 144 -6.47 11.76 12.51
C ALA A 144 -7.22 10.53 11.94
N LEU A 145 -6.71 9.32 12.12
CA LEU A 145 -7.30 8.07 11.65
C LEU A 145 -7.84 7.19 12.80
N ALA A 146 -7.67 7.60 14.06
CA ALA A 146 -8.08 6.80 15.21
C ALA A 146 -9.60 6.61 15.27
N ALA A 147 -10.39 7.63 14.92
CA ALA A 147 -11.84 7.53 14.83
C ALA A 147 -12.27 6.46 13.81
N ALA A 148 -11.71 6.49 12.61
CA ALA A 148 -11.99 5.51 11.56
C ALA A 148 -11.61 4.09 11.99
N ARG A 149 -10.48 3.94 12.70
CA ARG A 149 -10.03 2.65 13.25
C ARG A 149 -10.99 2.09 14.28
N MET A 150 -11.52 2.95 15.15
CA MET A 150 -12.43 2.56 16.22
C MET A 150 -13.89 2.52 15.79
N GLY A 151 -14.20 2.85 14.54
CA GLY A 151 -15.57 2.91 14.01
C GLY A 151 -16.42 4.00 14.69
N LEU A 152 -15.78 5.09 15.10
CA LEU A 152 -16.42 6.26 15.72
C LEU A 152 -16.68 7.33 14.64
N SER A 153 -17.75 8.09 14.83
CA SER A 153 -18.06 9.27 14.03
C SER A 153 -17.21 10.48 14.47
N ASP A 154 -17.07 11.47 13.60
CA ASP A 154 -16.34 12.71 13.91
C ASP A 154 -16.95 13.46 15.10
N ASP A 155 -18.27 13.37 15.32
CA ASP A 155 -18.96 13.97 16.46
C ASP A 155 -18.61 13.26 17.79
N GLU A 156 -18.41 11.96 17.77
CA GLU A 156 -18.05 11.18 18.96
C GLU A 156 -16.60 11.43 19.40
N VAL A 157 -15.75 11.88 18.48
CA VAL A 157 -14.35 12.23 18.79
C VAL A 157 -14.11 13.73 18.88
N ALA A 158 -15.15 14.56 18.93
CA ALA A 158 -15.01 16.01 19.09
C ALA A 158 -14.35 16.38 20.43
N ILE A 159 -13.60 17.48 20.45
CA ILE A 159 -12.95 17.99 21.68
C ILE A 159 -14.02 18.24 22.77
N GLY A 160 -13.77 17.73 23.96
CA GLY A 160 -14.68 17.77 25.10
C GLY A 160 -15.56 16.53 25.24
N GLN A 161 -15.64 15.66 24.24
CA GLN A 161 -16.30 14.36 24.35
C GLN A 161 -15.43 13.37 25.14
N THR A 162 -16.02 12.26 25.54
CA THR A 162 -15.33 11.22 26.30
C THR A 162 -15.29 9.89 25.55
N ILE A 163 -14.11 9.27 25.53
CA ILE A 163 -13.92 7.92 25.00
C ILE A 163 -13.62 6.95 26.16
N PRO A 164 -14.30 5.81 26.26
CA PRO A 164 -13.96 4.79 27.24
C PRO A 164 -12.67 4.05 26.83
N ILE A 165 -11.65 4.13 27.68
CA ILE A 165 -10.41 3.36 27.55
C ILE A 165 -10.31 2.46 28.79
N GLU A 166 -10.29 1.13 28.60
CA GLU A 166 -10.24 0.16 29.69
C GLU A 166 -11.30 0.40 30.80
N ARG A 167 -12.52 0.79 30.37
CA ARG A 167 -13.67 1.11 31.23
C ARG A 167 -13.56 2.41 32.01
N GLN A 168 -12.54 3.22 31.77
CA GLN A 168 -12.44 4.57 32.33
C GLN A 168 -12.74 5.61 31.25
N PRO A 169 -13.49 6.68 31.56
CA PRO A 169 -13.74 7.76 30.62
C PRO A 169 -12.52 8.65 30.50
N PHE A 170 -12.05 8.87 29.26
CA PHE A 170 -11.00 9.84 28.94
C PHE A 170 -11.60 10.98 28.14
N THR A 171 -11.33 12.20 28.54
CA THR A 171 -11.81 13.42 27.87
C THR A 171 -10.90 13.78 26.70
N ILE A 172 -11.46 13.98 25.52
CA ILE A 172 -10.72 14.40 24.33
C ILE A 172 -10.35 15.88 24.48
N VAL A 173 -9.04 16.16 24.46
CA VAL A 173 -8.51 17.52 24.63
C VAL A 173 -7.81 18.04 23.39
N GLY A 174 -7.55 17.18 22.41
CA GLY A 174 -6.92 17.58 21.16
C GLY A 174 -6.91 16.50 20.09
N HIS A 175 -6.57 16.94 18.90
CA HIS A 175 -6.33 16.09 17.74
C HIS A 175 -4.91 16.29 17.23
N PHE A 176 -4.34 15.25 16.65
CA PHE A 176 -3.03 15.32 16.03
C PHE A 176 -2.99 14.65 14.67
N ALA A 177 -2.05 15.07 13.85
CA ALA A 177 -1.69 14.41 12.61
C ALA A 177 -0.22 13.98 12.66
N ALA A 178 0.06 12.87 12.03
CA ALA A 178 1.41 12.35 11.79
C ALA A 178 1.40 11.63 10.43
N PRO A 179 1.36 12.39 9.32
CA PRO A 179 1.08 11.87 7.98
C PRO A 179 1.96 10.69 7.60
N SER A 180 1.32 9.65 7.06
CA SER A 180 1.99 8.41 6.61
C SER A 180 2.68 7.62 7.72
N THR A 181 2.27 7.80 8.98
CA THR A 181 2.75 7.00 10.12
C THR A 181 1.62 6.18 10.73
N VAL A 182 1.98 5.13 11.46
CA VAL A 182 1.02 4.32 12.23
C VAL A 182 0.41 5.11 13.40
N TYR A 183 1.05 6.18 13.82
CA TYR A 183 0.63 7.01 14.96
C TYR A 183 -0.72 7.69 14.70
N GLU A 184 -1.04 8.04 13.45
CA GLU A 184 -2.34 8.64 13.11
C GLU A 184 -3.55 7.80 13.50
N ALA A 185 -3.37 6.50 13.65
CA ALA A 185 -4.44 5.57 14.04
C ALA A 185 -4.45 5.25 15.54
N GLU A 186 -3.77 6.06 16.37
CA GLU A 186 -3.62 5.84 17.80
C GLU A 186 -4.33 6.93 18.63
N LEU A 187 -4.60 6.57 19.88
CA LEU A 187 -4.99 7.46 20.95
C LEU A 187 -3.78 7.71 21.87
N TRP A 188 -3.43 8.96 22.11
CA TRP A 188 -2.31 9.30 22.97
C TRP A 188 -2.80 9.82 24.31
N VAL A 189 -2.37 9.18 25.39
CA VAL A 189 -2.73 9.49 26.77
C VAL A 189 -1.47 9.61 27.61
N ARG A 190 -1.54 10.24 28.76
CA ARG A 190 -0.39 10.27 29.68
C ARG A 190 -0.10 8.87 30.21
N LEU A 191 1.18 8.50 30.27
CA LEU A 191 1.61 7.19 30.75
C LEU A 191 1.05 6.85 32.14
N PRO A 192 1.07 7.74 33.16
CA PRO A 192 0.52 7.40 34.48
C PRO A 192 -0.97 7.07 34.46
N ASP A 193 -1.75 7.77 33.61
CA ASP A 193 -3.21 7.61 33.57
C ASP A 193 -3.59 6.25 32.93
N ILE A 194 -2.88 5.84 31.86
CA ILE A 194 -3.13 4.53 31.24
C ILE A 194 -2.63 3.38 32.09
N MET A 195 -1.51 3.54 32.80
CA MET A 195 -1.04 2.54 33.77
C MET A 195 -2.06 2.31 34.87
N LEU A 196 -2.66 3.39 35.36
CA LEU A 196 -3.72 3.32 36.38
C LEU A 196 -4.99 2.64 35.82
N ALA A 197 -5.42 3.02 34.60
CA ALA A 197 -6.62 2.47 33.97
C ALA A 197 -6.48 0.96 33.68
N THR A 198 -5.29 0.52 33.27
CA THR A 198 -4.99 -0.89 32.97
C THR A 198 -4.56 -1.69 34.19
N LYS A 199 -4.26 -1.04 35.31
CA LYS A 199 -3.63 -1.64 36.51
C LYS A 199 -2.31 -2.35 36.17
N ARG A 200 -1.55 -1.82 35.20
CA ARG A 200 -0.25 -2.34 34.82
C ARG A 200 0.85 -1.56 35.54
N GLU A 201 1.83 -2.30 36.01
CA GLU A 201 3.07 -1.73 36.61
C GLU A 201 4.22 -1.75 35.60
N ASP A 202 4.08 -2.55 34.53
CA ASP A 202 5.04 -2.66 33.45
C ASP A 202 4.71 -1.71 32.30
N VAL A 203 5.72 -1.43 31.48
CA VAL A 203 5.62 -0.64 30.26
C VAL A 203 5.93 -1.51 29.03
N SER A 204 5.65 -1.01 27.83
CA SER A 204 5.92 -1.78 26.62
C SER A 204 7.34 -1.60 26.10
N CYS A 205 7.86 -0.37 26.12
CA CYS A 205 9.16 -0.09 25.54
C CYS A 205 9.75 1.22 26.05
N VAL A 206 11.00 1.46 25.66
CA VAL A 206 11.61 2.78 25.66
C VAL A 206 11.91 3.15 24.21
N ALA A 207 11.30 4.24 23.74
CA ALA A 207 11.60 4.81 22.44
C ALA A 207 12.74 5.84 22.59
N LEU A 208 13.79 5.68 21.83
CA LEU A 208 14.99 6.53 21.84
C LEU A 208 15.13 7.21 20.49
N ARG A 209 15.40 8.51 20.48
CA ARG A 209 15.85 9.22 19.27
C ARG A 209 17.33 9.49 19.36
N LEU A 210 18.05 9.15 18.31
CA LEU A 210 19.49 9.34 18.23
C LEU A 210 19.85 10.80 17.93
N GLU A 211 20.97 11.21 18.46
CA GLU A 211 21.46 12.62 18.41
C GLU A 211 21.93 13.00 16.99
N ASP A 212 22.54 12.08 16.24
CA ASP A 212 23.04 12.34 14.89
C ASP A 212 22.38 11.46 13.84
N PRO A 213 21.52 12.04 12.97
CA PRO A 213 20.88 11.30 11.89
C PRO A 213 21.85 10.91 10.75
N THR A 214 23.08 11.42 10.75
CA THR A 214 24.08 11.10 9.70
C THR A 214 24.98 9.93 10.06
N ASP A 215 25.09 9.58 11.36
CA ASP A 215 25.86 8.44 11.88
C ASP A 215 24.98 7.44 12.66
N THR A 216 23.79 7.20 12.15
CA THR A 216 22.80 6.31 12.81
C THR A 216 23.32 4.90 12.98
N ASP A 217 24.10 4.37 12.03
CA ASP A 217 24.62 2.99 12.10
C ASP A 217 25.57 2.78 13.27
N ALA A 218 26.47 3.76 13.54
CA ALA A 218 27.40 3.67 14.68
C ALA A 218 26.66 3.84 16.01
N LEU A 219 25.71 4.76 16.08
CA LEU A 219 24.90 4.99 17.28
C LEU A 219 23.96 3.80 17.55
N GLU A 220 23.32 3.25 16.53
CA GLU A 220 22.52 2.02 16.63
C GLU A 220 23.35 0.88 17.23
N LYS A 221 24.58 0.70 16.73
CA LYS A 221 25.49 -0.32 17.24
C LYS A 221 25.85 -0.09 18.71
N GLN A 222 26.03 1.18 19.13
CA GLN A 222 26.28 1.51 20.54
C GLN A 222 25.08 1.17 21.42
N VAL A 223 23.86 1.51 21.00
CA VAL A 223 22.62 1.19 21.73
C VAL A 223 22.41 -0.34 21.81
N ARG A 224 22.66 -1.05 20.71
CA ARG A 224 22.60 -2.54 20.71
C ARG A 224 23.62 -3.17 21.67
N LEU A 225 24.85 -2.65 21.68
CA LEU A 225 25.88 -3.11 22.62
C LEU A 225 25.53 -2.78 24.08
N PHE A 226 24.90 -1.61 24.30
CA PHE A 226 24.38 -1.24 25.62
C PHE A 226 23.33 -2.26 26.08
N ALA A 227 22.30 -2.53 25.28
CA ALA A 227 21.27 -3.52 25.60
C ALA A 227 21.88 -4.92 25.86
N ALA A 228 22.77 -5.39 25.00
CA ALA A 228 23.40 -6.69 25.13
C ALA A 228 24.31 -6.81 26.40
N ARG A 229 24.90 -5.70 26.89
CA ARG A 229 25.69 -5.68 28.10
C ARG A 229 24.86 -5.59 29.39
N ARG A 230 23.64 -5.04 29.26
CA ARG A 230 22.72 -4.85 30.38
C ARG A 230 21.67 -5.97 30.42
N VAL A 231 22.18 -7.21 30.55
CA VAL A 231 21.31 -8.41 30.68
C VAL A 231 20.35 -8.29 31.87
N ASP A 232 20.74 -7.53 32.89
CA ASP A 232 19.92 -7.22 34.06
C ASP A 232 18.64 -6.47 33.76
N LEU A 233 18.59 -5.76 32.62
CA LEU A 233 17.40 -4.99 32.20
C LEU A 233 16.43 -5.81 31.32
N GLU A 234 16.84 -6.98 30.82
CA GLU A 234 16.06 -7.88 29.98
C GLU A 234 15.47 -7.16 28.74
N ILE A 235 16.29 -6.34 28.08
CA ILE A 235 15.88 -5.52 26.92
C ILE A 235 16.68 -5.85 25.67
N ASP A 236 16.03 -5.73 24.52
CA ASP A 236 16.63 -5.80 23.19
C ASP A 236 16.43 -4.49 22.42
N ALA A 237 17.45 -4.06 21.68
CA ALA A 237 17.41 -2.84 20.88
C ALA A 237 16.96 -3.17 19.46
N VAL A 238 15.82 -2.62 19.06
CA VAL A 238 15.21 -2.82 17.75
C VAL A 238 15.06 -1.47 17.05
N PRO A 239 15.77 -1.21 15.95
CA PRO A 239 15.58 -0.01 15.15
C PRO A 239 14.17 0.06 14.55
N GLU A 240 13.62 1.27 14.42
CA GLU A 240 12.28 1.49 13.84
C GLU A 240 12.12 0.85 12.47
N PRO A 241 13.10 0.91 11.52
CA PRO A 241 12.97 0.23 10.23
C PRO A 241 12.78 -1.29 10.32
N VAL A 242 13.38 -1.94 11.32
CA VAL A 242 13.20 -3.39 11.56
C VAL A 242 11.79 -3.66 12.04
N MET A 243 11.29 -2.85 12.96
CA MET A 243 9.93 -2.96 13.49
C MET A 243 8.88 -2.68 12.40
N MET A 244 9.08 -1.66 11.58
CA MET A 244 8.16 -1.32 10.47
C MET A 244 8.14 -2.43 9.42
N ARG A 245 9.29 -3.03 9.08
CA ARG A 245 9.34 -4.20 8.19
C ARG A 245 8.59 -5.41 8.76
N GLN A 246 8.64 -5.63 10.06
CA GLN A 246 7.88 -6.70 10.71
C GLN A 246 6.37 -6.45 10.61
N LEU A 247 5.91 -5.23 10.83
CA LEU A 247 4.51 -4.83 10.61
C LEU A 247 4.13 -4.98 9.13
N ALA A 248 5.00 -4.55 8.21
CA ALA A 248 4.82 -4.70 6.77
C ALA A 248 4.70 -6.16 6.34
N SER A 249 5.41 -7.08 7.00
CA SER A 249 5.37 -8.50 6.67
C SER A 249 3.96 -9.10 6.79
N SER A 250 3.15 -8.59 7.71
CA SER A 250 1.74 -8.99 7.86
C SER A 250 0.85 -8.52 6.70
N LEU A 251 1.23 -7.48 5.97
CA LEU A 251 0.53 -6.93 4.81
C LEU A 251 0.99 -7.56 3.49
N THR A 252 2.17 -8.20 3.47
CA THR A 252 2.77 -8.82 2.28
C THR A 252 1.83 -9.81 1.58
N PRO A 253 1.07 -10.70 2.28
CA PRO A 253 0.14 -11.62 1.63
C PRO A 253 -0.98 -10.89 0.88
N ILE A 254 -1.46 -9.76 1.39
CA ILE A 254 -2.53 -8.95 0.78
C ILE A 254 -1.99 -8.26 -0.48
N ALA A 255 -0.79 -7.68 -0.42
CA ALA A 255 -0.12 -7.10 -1.58
C ALA A 255 0.18 -8.16 -2.66
N ALA A 256 0.58 -9.37 -2.25
CA ALA A 256 0.77 -10.49 -3.16
C ALA A 256 -0.55 -10.88 -3.86
N LEU A 257 -1.65 -10.94 -3.11
CA LEU A 257 -2.98 -11.21 -3.68
C LEU A 257 -3.36 -10.18 -4.75
N ALA A 258 -3.13 -8.88 -4.48
CA ALA A 258 -3.40 -7.83 -5.46
C ALA A 258 -2.57 -8.01 -6.75
N ARG A 259 -1.29 -8.39 -6.63
CA ARG A 259 -0.43 -8.70 -7.80
C ARG A 259 -0.94 -9.92 -8.58
N TRP A 260 -1.36 -10.98 -7.90
CA TRP A 260 -1.98 -12.14 -8.55
C TRP A 260 -3.26 -11.77 -9.27
N MET A 261 -4.12 -10.92 -8.68
CA MET A 261 -5.32 -10.42 -9.34
C MET A 261 -5.00 -9.61 -10.61
N ALA A 262 -3.94 -8.78 -10.59
CA ALA A 262 -3.47 -8.07 -11.77
C ALA A 262 -3.01 -9.05 -12.89
N ILE A 263 -2.25 -10.10 -12.55
CA ILE A 263 -1.84 -11.12 -13.51
C ILE A 263 -3.05 -11.84 -14.13
N MET A 264 -4.00 -12.23 -13.30
CA MET A 264 -5.23 -12.89 -13.76
C MET A 264 -6.06 -11.97 -14.67
N ALA A 265 -6.09 -10.66 -14.39
CA ALA A 265 -6.74 -9.68 -15.26
C ALA A 265 -6.06 -9.61 -16.64
N VAL A 266 -4.72 -9.64 -16.70
CA VAL A 266 -3.98 -9.68 -17.98
C VAL A 266 -4.32 -10.93 -18.77
N ILE A 267 -4.37 -12.09 -18.13
CA ILE A 267 -4.74 -13.37 -18.76
C ILE A 267 -6.17 -13.30 -19.30
N ALA A 268 -7.12 -12.82 -18.48
CA ALA A 268 -8.51 -12.65 -18.90
C ALA A 268 -8.63 -11.68 -20.10
N GLY A 269 -7.89 -10.57 -20.08
CA GLY A 269 -7.79 -9.62 -21.18
C GLY A 269 -7.24 -10.25 -22.47
N ALA A 270 -6.21 -11.08 -22.34
CA ALA A 270 -5.65 -11.83 -23.49
C ALA A 270 -6.67 -12.80 -24.08
N PHE A 271 -7.42 -13.53 -23.27
CA PHE A 271 -8.50 -14.40 -23.74
C PHE A 271 -9.63 -13.61 -24.44
N ALA A 272 -10.03 -12.47 -23.87
CA ALA A 272 -11.03 -11.60 -24.47
C ALA A 272 -10.57 -11.07 -25.85
N CYS A 273 -9.32 -10.60 -25.95
CA CYS A 273 -8.69 -10.21 -27.21
C CYS A 273 -8.64 -11.36 -28.19
N ALA A 274 -8.20 -12.56 -27.78
CA ALA A 274 -8.14 -13.74 -28.64
C ALA A 274 -9.52 -14.10 -29.18
N ASN A 275 -10.55 -14.17 -28.35
CA ASN A 275 -11.93 -14.48 -28.78
C ASN A 275 -12.43 -13.47 -29.82
N THR A 276 -12.18 -12.18 -29.59
CA THR A 276 -12.57 -11.11 -30.51
C THR A 276 -11.81 -11.22 -31.84
N MET A 277 -10.52 -11.51 -31.80
CA MET A 277 -9.68 -11.68 -32.98
C MET A 277 -10.04 -12.96 -33.75
N PHE A 278 -10.36 -14.07 -33.09
CA PHE A 278 -10.87 -15.27 -33.76
C PHE A 278 -12.13 -14.98 -34.57
N ALA A 279 -13.09 -14.34 -33.92
CA ALA A 279 -14.31 -13.95 -34.61
C ALA A 279 -14.03 -12.92 -35.74
N ALA A 280 -12.98 -12.06 -35.65
CA ALA A 280 -12.55 -11.17 -36.73
C ALA A 280 -11.99 -11.94 -37.92
N VAL A 281 -11.11 -12.88 -37.67
CA VAL A 281 -10.49 -13.72 -38.69
C VAL A 281 -11.53 -14.54 -39.44
N LEU A 282 -12.41 -15.24 -38.72
CA LEU A 282 -13.48 -16.06 -39.31
C LEU A 282 -14.38 -15.24 -40.25
N ALA A 283 -14.74 -14.03 -39.83
CA ALA A 283 -15.59 -13.15 -40.64
C ALA A 283 -14.92 -12.57 -41.89
N ARG A 284 -13.58 -12.73 -42.03
CA ARG A 284 -12.77 -12.18 -43.15
C ARG A 284 -11.95 -13.25 -43.86
N THR A 285 -12.27 -14.52 -43.68
CA THR A 285 -11.50 -15.61 -44.22
C THR A 285 -11.29 -15.48 -45.73
N ARG A 286 -12.32 -15.04 -46.46
CA ARG A 286 -12.22 -14.80 -47.91
C ARG A 286 -11.31 -13.62 -48.27
N GLU A 287 -11.41 -12.49 -47.54
CA GLU A 287 -10.53 -11.32 -47.75
C GLU A 287 -9.05 -11.69 -47.52
N LEU A 288 -8.76 -12.44 -46.44
CA LEU A 288 -7.42 -12.92 -46.14
C LEU A 288 -6.88 -13.92 -47.18
N ALA A 289 -7.75 -14.79 -47.71
CA ALA A 289 -7.40 -15.69 -48.76
C ALA A 289 -7.10 -14.94 -50.08
N THR A 290 -7.87 -13.90 -50.44
CA THR A 290 -7.62 -13.04 -51.59
C THR A 290 -6.28 -12.33 -51.49
N LEU A 291 -5.91 -11.77 -50.32
CA LEU A 291 -4.60 -11.17 -50.11
C LEU A 291 -3.44 -12.18 -50.35
N ARG A 292 -3.61 -13.41 -49.90
CA ARG A 292 -2.63 -14.49 -50.15
C ARG A 292 -2.57 -14.90 -51.62
N ALA A 293 -3.71 -14.94 -52.31
CA ALA A 293 -3.75 -15.21 -53.74
C ALA A 293 -3.10 -14.11 -54.59
N LEU A 294 -3.12 -12.86 -54.11
CA LEU A 294 -2.42 -11.70 -54.68
C LEU A 294 -0.91 -11.68 -54.39
N GLY A 295 -0.37 -12.70 -53.72
CA GLY A 295 1.08 -12.87 -53.48
C GLY A 295 1.57 -12.35 -52.13
N TYR A 296 0.70 -11.90 -51.20
CA TYR A 296 1.15 -11.59 -49.83
C TYR A 296 1.57 -12.86 -49.10
N SER A 297 2.74 -12.81 -48.45
CA SER A 297 3.23 -13.94 -47.68
C SER A 297 2.34 -14.22 -46.45
N PRO A 298 2.22 -15.48 -45.99
CA PRO A 298 1.47 -15.84 -44.79
C PRO A 298 1.92 -15.03 -43.56
N ILE A 299 3.22 -14.77 -43.40
CA ILE A 299 3.81 -13.98 -42.32
C ILE A 299 3.34 -12.54 -42.38
N THR A 300 3.25 -11.92 -43.58
CA THR A 300 2.76 -10.54 -43.71
C THR A 300 1.33 -10.42 -43.26
N VAL A 301 0.48 -11.41 -43.56
CA VAL A 301 -0.92 -11.45 -43.13
C VAL A 301 -1.01 -11.63 -41.61
N ALA A 302 -0.22 -12.54 -41.02
CA ALA A 302 -0.17 -12.75 -39.57
C ALA A 302 0.29 -11.51 -38.82
N VAL A 303 1.36 -10.86 -39.27
CA VAL A 303 1.86 -9.61 -38.69
C VAL A 303 0.80 -8.51 -38.75
N GLY A 304 0.07 -8.38 -39.87
CA GLY A 304 -1.04 -7.43 -39.99
C GLY A 304 -2.15 -7.65 -38.94
N LEU A 305 -2.51 -8.90 -38.67
CA LEU A 305 -3.49 -9.26 -37.64
C LEU A 305 -2.99 -8.95 -36.23
N ILE A 306 -1.71 -9.23 -35.95
CA ILE A 306 -1.09 -8.87 -34.67
C ILE A 306 -1.04 -7.35 -34.48
N GLN A 307 -0.71 -6.59 -35.55
CA GLN A 307 -0.72 -5.13 -35.52
C GLN A 307 -2.15 -4.58 -35.24
N GLU A 308 -3.21 -5.19 -35.83
CA GLU A 308 -4.60 -4.84 -35.54
C GLU A 308 -4.95 -5.07 -34.07
N SER A 309 -4.53 -6.22 -33.50
CA SER A 309 -4.72 -6.53 -32.08
C SER A 309 -3.98 -5.56 -31.16
N LEU A 310 -2.72 -5.25 -31.46
CA LEU A 310 -1.92 -4.28 -30.70
C LEU A 310 -2.47 -2.87 -30.76
N LEU A 311 -3.02 -2.44 -31.91
CA LEU A 311 -3.65 -1.13 -32.04
C LEU A 311 -4.89 -1.00 -31.13
N VAL A 312 -5.74 -2.03 -31.12
CA VAL A 312 -6.91 -2.09 -30.23
C VAL A 312 -6.47 -2.10 -28.76
N ALA A 313 -5.44 -2.87 -28.43
CA ALA A 313 -4.90 -2.95 -27.09
C ALA A 313 -4.28 -1.62 -26.64
N PHE A 314 -3.56 -0.93 -27.52
CA PHE A 314 -3.00 0.38 -27.24
C PHE A 314 -4.10 1.43 -26.98
N LEU A 315 -5.13 1.46 -27.82
CA LEU A 315 -6.26 2.38 -27.64
C LEU A 315 -7.00 2.11 -26.33
N GLY A 316 -7.26 0.84 -26.01
CA GLY A 316 -7.86 0.45 -24.74
C GLY A 316 -6.97 0.80 -23.56
N GLY A 317 -5.69 0.48 -23.65
CA GLY A 317 -4.69 0.82 -22.63
C GLY A 317 -4.58 2.33 -22.38
N ALA A 318 -4.54 3.13 -23.44
CA ALA A 318 -4.51 4.59 -23.35
C ALA A 318 -5.77 5.14 -22.67
N ILE A 319 -6.96 4.63 -23.04
CA ILE A 319 -8.22 5.03 -22.39
C ILE A 319 -8.22 4.64 -20.91
N GLY A 320 -7.84 3.40 -20.57
CA GLY A 320 -7.76 2.96 -19.18
C GLY A 320 -6.79 3.81 -18.35
N THR A 321 -5.63 4.16 -18.92
CA THR A 321 -4.65 5.05 -18.28
C THR A 321 -5.18 6.47 -18.10
N LEU A 322 -5.89 7.01 -19.12
CA LEU A 322 -6.52 8.33 -19.01
C LEU A 322 -7.63 8.37 -17.96
N VAL A 323 -8.42 7.30 -17.86
CA VAL A 323 -9.43 7.17 -16.79
C VAL A 323 -8.76 7.13 -15.43
N ALA A 324 -7.67 6.38 -15.27
CA ALA A 324 -6.91 6.32 -14.02
C ALA A 324 -6.35 7.71 -13.63
N LEU A 325 -5.86 8.50 -14.61
CA LEU A 325 -5.44 9.87 -14.39
C LEU A 325 -6.59 10.79 -13.96
N GLY A 326 -7.78 10.62 -14.56
CA GLY A 326 -8.96 11.41 -14.23
C GLY A 326 -9.52 11.12 -12.83
N VAL A 327 -9.34 9.91 -12.31
CA VAL A 327 -9.70 9.55 -10.93
C VAL A 327 -8.79 10.26 -9.94
N GLY A 328 -7.52 10.51 -10.31
CA GLY A 328 -6.54 11.17 -9.43
C GLY A 328 -6.10 10.29 -8.26
N ALA A 329 -5.37 10.91 -7.33
CA ALA A 329 -5.01 10.28 -6.07
C ALA A 329 -6.19 10.32 -5.11
N PHE A 330 -6.53 9.20 -4.49
CA PHE A 330 -7.51 9.16 -3.42
C PHE A 330 -6.99 8.36 -2.23
N SER A 331 -7.31 8.83 -1.04
CA SER A 331 -6.94 8.12 0.19
C SER A 331 -8.05 7.16 0.59
N LEU A 332 -7.71 5.88 0.70
CA LEU A 332 -8.57 4.88 1.30
C LEU A 332 -8.20 4.77 2.78
N ARG A 333 -9.08 5.26 3.65
CA ARG A 333 -8.91 5.09 5.10
C ARG A 333 -9.23 3.65 5.48
N TYR A 334 -8.30 2.98 6.14
CA TYR A 334 -8.50 1.63 6.67
C TYR A 334 -8.11 1.60 8.15
N PRO A 335 -8.50 0.58 8.93
CA PRO A 335 -8.35 0.59 10.39
C PRO A 335 -6.93 0.75 10.93
N MET A 336 -5.90 0.59 10.12
CA MET A 336 -4.49 0.71 10.54
C MET A 336 -3.76 1.91 9.91
N GLY A 337 -4.45 2.74 9.11
CA GLY A 337 -3.82 3.88 8.44
C GLY A 337 -4.65 4.43 7.28
N ALA A 338 -4.02 5.27 6.47
CA ALA A 338 -4.55 5.71 5.19
C ALA A 338 -3.69 5.15 4.06
N LEU A 339 -4.31 4.48 3.12
CA LEU A 339 -3.67 4.07 1.88
C LEU A 339 -3.82 5.20 0.86
N LEU A 340 -2.73 5.78 0.44
CA LEU A 340 -2.73 6.68 -0.70
C LEU A 340 -2.69 5.82 -1.97
N LEU A 341 -3.81 5.77 -2.67
CA LEU A 341 -3.93 5.10 -3.97
C LEU A 341 -3.67 6.15 -5.05
N GLU A 342 -2.45 6.20 -5.52
CA GLU A 342 -2.05 7.07 -6.60
C GLU A 342 -1.61 6.23 -7.81
N ALA A 343 -2.24 6.49 -8.96
CA ALA A 343 -1.79 5.92 -10.21
C ALA A 343 -0.52 6.67 -10.67
N ASP A 344 0.62 6.38 -10.04
CA ASP A 344 1.91 6.95 -10.39
C ASP A 344 2.37 6.57 -11.81
N LEU A 345 3.48 7.12 -12.26
CA LEU A 345 4.00 6.84 -13.61
C LEU A 345 4.33 5.35 -13.80
N TYR A 346 4.83 4.70 -12.74
CA TYR A 346 5.20 3.28 -12.78
C TYR A 346 3.98 2.36 -12.92
N SER A 347 2.96 2.55 -12.09
CA SER A 347 1.69 1.79 -12.17
C SER A 347 1.00 1.98 -13.52
N ARG A 348 1.04 3.20 -14.09
CA ARG A 348 0.50 3.50 -15.44
C ARG A 348 1.29 2.78 -16.53
N ALA A 349 2.61 2.77 -16.43
CA ALA A 349 3.46 2.05 -17.39
C ALA A 349 3.22 0.55 -17.34
N ILE A 350 3.05 -0.04 -16.15
CA ILE A 350 2.65 -1.45 -15.96
C ILE A 350 1.30 -1.71 -16.62
N GLY A 351 0.30 -0.87 -16.39
CA GLY A 351 -1.03 -1.02 -16.97
C GLY A 351 -1.03 -0.98 -18.50
N LEU A 352 -0.30 -0.03 -19.09
CA LEU A 352 -0.16 0.05 -20.55
C LEU A 352 0.63 -1.15 -21.12
N GLY A 353 1.70 -1.57 -20.44
CA GLY A 353 2.45 -2.78 -20.77
C GLY A 353 1.58 -4.04 -20.73
N ALA A 354 0.74 -4.15 -19.71
CA ALA A 354 -0.24 -5.24 -19.55
C ALA A 354 -1.28 -5.26 -20.69
N ALA A 355 -1.78 -4.10 -21.11
CA ALA A 355 -2.68 -3.98 -22.26
C ALA A 355 -2.00 -4.50 -23.54
N LEU A 356 -0.78 -4.04 -23.83
CA LEU A 356 -0.01 -4.47 -25.00
C LEU A 356 0.30 -5.97 -24.96
N ALA A 357 0.67 -6.50 -23.77
CA ALA A 357 0.89 -7.93 -23.59
C ALA A 357 -0.40 -8.74 -23.85
N SER A 358 -1.55 -8.29 -23.34
CA SER A 358 -2.86 -8.91 -23.61
C SER A 358 -3.20 -8.90 -25.09
N GLY A 359 -2.97 -7.77 -25.78
CA GLY A 359 -3.18 -7.65 -27.22
C GLY A 359 -2.26 -8.55 -28.04
N LEU A 360 -0.97 -8.64 -27.67
CA LEU A 360 0.00 -9.48 -28.32
C LEU A 360 -0.36 -10.95 -28.17
N LEU A 361 -0.54 -11.42 -26.93
CA LEU A 361 -0.89 -12.81 -26.62
C LEU A 361 -2.24 -13.21 -27.24
N GLY A 362 -3.23 -12.32 -27.15
CA GLY A 362 -4.54 -12.53 -27.74
C GLY A 362 -4.54 -12.52 -29.26
N GLY A 363 -3.60 -11.80 -29.90
CA GLY A 363 -3.49 -11.73 -31.37
C GLY A 363 -2.71 -12.89 -32.02
N ILE A 364 -1.73 -13.48 -31.34
CA ILE A 364 -0.84 -14.50 -31.90
C ILE A 364 -1.61 -15.75 -32.35
N VAL A 365 -2.42 -16.33 -31.47
CA VAL A 365 -3.11 -17.61 -31.76
C VAL A 365 -4.08 -17.48 -32.92
N PRO A 366 -4.98 -16.45 -33.00
CA PRO A 366 -5.82 -16.24 -34.16
C PRO A 366 -5.06 -15.95 -35.44
N ALA A 367 -3.95 -15.19 -35.36
CA ALA A 367 -3.12 -14.87 -36.51
C ALA A 367 -2.47 -16.12 -37.13
N VAL A 368 -1.89 -17.00 -36.29
CA VAL A 368 -1.32 -18.27 -36.72
C VAL A 368 -2.37 -19.18 -37.36
N ARG A 369 -3.56 -19.23 -36.75
CA ARG A 369 -4.67 -20.02 -37.30
C ARG A 369 -5.15 -19.49 -38.65
N ALA A 370 -5.26 -18.16 -38.80
CA ALA A 370 -5.66 -17.54 -40.06
C ALA A 370 -4.79 -17.93 -41.28
N VAL A 371 -3.48 -18.03 -41.05
CA VAL A 371 -2.52 -18.39 -42.15
C VAL A 371 -2.42 -19.85 -42.40
N ARG A 372 -2.91 -20.73 -41.53
CA ARG A 372 -2.93 -22.19 -41.72
C ARG A 372 -4.15 -22.68 -42.48
N ILE A 373 -5.18 -21.84 -42.70
CA ILE A 373 -6.37 -22.23 -43.46
C ILE A 373 -5.97 -22.43 -44.93
N PRO A 374 -6.31 -23.59 -45.56
CA PRO A 374 -6.03 -23.86 -46.97
C PRO A 374 -6.74 -22.86 -47.87
N LEU A 375 -6.05 -22.33 -48.89
CA LEU A 375 -6.57 -21.37 -49.86
C LEU A 375 -7.83 -21.84 -50.55
N VAL A 376 -7.85 -23.14 -50.92
CA VAL A 376 -8.98 -23.75 -51.65
C VAL A 376 -10.26 -23.77 -50.83
N GLU A 377 -10.18 -24.07 -49.52
CA GLU A 377 -11.32 -24.08 -48.61
C GLU A 377 -11.83 -22.66 -48.32
N ALA A 378 -10.89 -21.72 -48.18
CA ALA A 378 -11.22 -20.30 -47.88
C ALA A 378 -11.97 -19.59 -49.04
N ILE A 379 -11.68 -19.95 -50.31
CA ILE A 379 -12.31 -19.37 -51.51
C ILE A 379 -13.54 -20.18 -51.90
N GLY A 380 -13.56 -21.52 -51.71
CA GLY A 380 -14.64 -22.41 -52.12
C GLY A 380 -15.91 -22.39 -51.27
N GLY A 381 -15.96 -21.61 -50.20
CA GLY A 381 -17.20 -21.37 -49.42
C GLY A 381 -17.65 -22.53 -48.51
N ARG A 382 -16.81 -23.54 -48.24
CA ARG A 382 -17.02 -24.62 -47.27
C ARG A 382 -16.11 -24.38 -46.07
N ALA A 383 -16.44 -23.43 -45.21
CA ALA A 383 -15.83 -23.26 -43.89
C ALA A 383 -16.91 -23.01 -42.85
#